data_ca26e2367a147741580cb48dee36e9b9
#
_entry.id   ca26e2367a147741580cb48dee36e9b9
#
_cell.length_a   1.000
_cell.length_b   1.000
_cell.length_c   1.000
_cell.angle_alpha   90.00
_cell.angle_beta   90.00
_cell.angle_gamma   90.00
#
_symmetry.space_group_name_H-M   'P 1'
#
loop_
_entity.id
_entity.type
_entity.pdbx_description
1 polymer ?
#
loop_
_entity_poly.entity_id
_entity_poly.type
_entity_poly.pdbx_seq_one_letter_code
_entity_poly.pdbx_strand_id
1 'polypeptide(L)'
;MAFSIQMRDHAMLSLLLGCGLRRAELTGLTVDHLQQRDEHWAIINLFGKGGHVRTVPVPSWVKLVLDQWLTAAGIEEGVVFRRVSRTGTVWGPKISEKLVWWVVRERAKAAGIDKLAPHDLRRTCARLCHAAGGELEQIQFLLGHRSVETTERYLGCRQRLACAVNDKIGIEPTPGAP
;
A
#
# COMPACT_ATOMS: atom_id res chain seq x y z
N MET A 1 -17.64 16.77 10.07
CA MET A 1 -17.19 16.24 8.76
C MET A 1 -18.15 15.13 8.40
N ALA A 2 -18.65 15.07 7.14
CA ALA A 2 -19.59 14.02 6.75
C ALA A 2 -18.96 12.64 6.91
N PHE A 3 -19.73 11.67 7.41
CA PHE A 3 -19.32 10.29 7.65
C PHE A 3 -18.67 9.66 6.40
N SER A 4 -19.28 9.88 5.23
CA SER A 4 -18.74 9.38 3.93
C SER A 4 -17.35 9.94 3.58
N ILE A 5 -17.01 11.18 3.97
CA ILE A 5 -15.67 11.75 3.77
C ILE A 5 -14.64 11.02 4.63
N GLN A 6 -14.99 10.71 5.88
CA GLN A 6 -14.07 9.99 6.77
C GLN A 6 -13.81 8.57 6.28
N MET A 7 -14.84 7.87 5.82
CA MET A 7 -14.71 6.51 5.28
C MET A 7 -13.86 6.49 4.01
N ARG A 8 -14.09 7.43 3.09
CA ARG A 8 -13.26 7.59 1.89
C ARG A 8 -11.79 7.82 2.24
N ASP A 9 -11.53 8.76 3.13
CA ASP A 9 -10.17 9.13 3.53
C ASP A 9 -9.47 7.96 4.23
N HIS A 10 -10.20 7.21 5.06
CA HIS A 10 -9.69 6.01 5.72
C HIS A 10 -9.33 4.92 4.71
N ALA A 11 -10.22 4.65 3.74
CA ALA A 11 -9.94 3.68 2.68
C ALA A 11 -8.73 4.08 1.82
N MET A 12 -8.59 5.38 1.47
CA MET A 12 -7.42 5.89 0.75
C MET A 12 -6.12 5.66 1.53
N LEU A 13 -6.09 6.01 2.82
CA LEU A 13 -4.91 5.84 3.67
C LEU A 13 -4.57 4.36 3.86
N SER A 14 -5.57 3.50 4.04
CA SER A 14 -5.39 2.06 4.17
C SER A 14 -4.76 1.44 2.93
N LEU A 15 -5.17 1.83 1.73
CA LEU A 15 -4.57 1.36 0.48
C LEU A 15 -3.14 1.91 0.27
N LEU A 16 -2.90 3.18 0.60
CA LEU A 16 -1.55 3.76 0.49
C LEU A 16 -0.56 3.10 1.45
N LEU A 17 -0.99 2.81 2.68
CA LEU A 17 -0.15 2.22 3.72
C LEU A 17 -0.09 0.69 3.62
N GLY A 18 -1.22 0.00 3.44
CA GLY A 18 -1.29 -1.46 3.47
C GLY A 18 -0.93 -2.12 2.14
N CYS A 19 -1.17 -1.43 1.00
CA CYS A 19 -0.88 -1.95 -0.33
C CYS A 19 0.26 -1.19 -1.04
N GLY A 20 0.76 -0.12 -0.45
CA GLY A 20 1.86 0.66 -1.01
C GLY A 20 1.56 1.28 -2.38
N LEU A 21 0.31 1.64 -2.67
CA LEU A 21 -0.08 2.22 -3.97
C LEU A 21 0.56 3.59 -4.21
N ARG A 22 0.80 3.91 -5.48
CA ARG A 22 1.11 5.28 -5.90
C ARG A 22 -0.18 6.10 -5.97
N ARG A 23 -0.08 7.44 -5.85
CA ARG A 23 -1.24 8.34 -5.97
C ARG A 23 -2.03 8.13 -7.26
N ALA A 24 -1.32 8.05 -8.38
CA ALA A 24 -1.94 7.84 -9.69
C ALA A 24 -2.69 6.50 -9.77
N GLU A 25 -2.10 5.44 -9.20
CA GLU A 25 -2.72 4.10 -9.11
C GLU A 25 -3.99 4.15 -8.25
N LEU A 26 -3.93 4.82 -7.10
CA LEU A 26 -5.08 5.00 -6.22
C LEU A 26 -6.24 5.74 -6.92
N THR A 27 -5.93 6.84 -7.62
CA THR A 27 -6.97 7.64 -8.29
C THR A 27 -7.55 6.97 -9.52
N GLY A 28 -6.84 6.01 -10.11
CA GLY A 28 -7.28 5.21 -11.25
C GLY A 28 -7.88 3.85 -10.88
N LEU A 29 -7.93 3.52 -9.57
CA LEU A 29 -8.45 2.23 -9.12
C LEU A 29 -9.94 2.09 -9.45
N THR A 30 -10.32 0.97 -10.06
CA THR A 30 -11.72 0.61 -10.34
C THR A 30 -12.12 -0.64 -9.56
N VAL A 31 -13.41 -0.89 -9.42
CA VAL A 31 -13.95 -2.08 -8.76
C VAL A 31 -13.48 -3.35 -9.47
N ASP A 32 -13.40 -3.35 -10.80
CA ASP A 32 -12.95 -4.49 -11.62
C ASP A 32 -11.52 -4.92 -11.33
N HIS A 33 -10.67 -4.00 -10.82
CA HIS A 33 -9.32 -4.35 -10.39
C HIS A 33 -9.30 -5.20 -9.12
N LEU A 34 -10.40 -5.22 -8.32
CA LEU A 34 -10.48 -5.95 -7.07
C LEU A 34 -10.97 -7.37 -7.34
N GLN A 35 -10.08 -8.34 -7.29
CA GLN A 35 -10.41 -9.73 -7.55
C GLN A 35 -9.85 -10.66 -6.48
N GLN A 36 -10.54 -11.76 -6.26
CA GLN A 36 -10.02 -12.84 -5.43
C GLN A 36 -9.11 -13.74 -6.26
N ARG A 37 -7.91 -13.99 -5.76
CA ARG A 37 -6.91 -14.88 -6.36
C ARG A 37 -6.29 -15.74 -5.25
N ASP A 38 -6.23 -17.04 -5.44
CA ASP A 38 -5.63 -17.98 -4.48
C ASP A 38 -6.12 -17.72 -3.03
N GLU A 39 -7.43 -17.57 -2.87
CA GLU A 39 -8.12 -17.28 -1.59
C GLU A 39 -7.77 -15.91 -0.97
N HIS A 40 -6.99 -15.07 -1.66
CA HIS A 40 -6.63 -13.72 -1.23
C HIS A 40 -7.25 -12.65 -2.14
N TRP A 41 -7.61 -11.53 -1.56
CA TRP A 41 -7.98 -10.36 -2.35
C TRP A 41 -6.73 -9.71 -2.94
N ALA A 42 -6.85 -9.31 -4.19
CA ALA A 42 -5.78 -8.64 -4.92
C ALA A 42 -6.31 -7.51 -5.80
N ILE A 43 -5.49 -6.50 -5.99
CA ILE A 43 -5.66 -5.49 -7.04
C ILE A 43 -4.84 -5.95 -8.23
N ILE A 44 -5.55 -6.34 -9.30
CA ILE A 44 -4.93 -6.82 -10.53
C ILE A 44 -4.78 -5.71 -11.56
N ASN A 45 -3.93 -5.93 -12.55
CA ASN A 45 -3.77 -5.04 -13.71
C ASN A 45 -3.42 -3.59 -13.36
N LEU A 46 -2.68 -3.37 -12.27
CA LEU A 46 -2.17 -2.04 -11.94
C LEU A 46 -1.06 -1.63 -12.90
N PHE A 47 -1.34 -0.60 -13.69
CA PHE A 47 -0.38 0.01 -14.60
C PHE A 47 0.58 0.93 -13.83
N GLY A 48 1.83 0.49 -13.73
CA GLY A 48 2.90 1.29 -13.13
C GLY A 48 3.58 2.23 -14.13
N LYS A 49 4.47 3.08 -13.63
CA LYS A 49 5.31 3.93 -14.47
C LYS A 49 6.16 3.06 -15.41
N GLY A 50 6.09 3.34 -16.71
CA GLY A 50 6.81 2.58 -17.75
C GLY A 50 6.07 1.36 -18.29
N GLY A 51 4.74 1.28 -18.12
CA GLY A 51 3.90 0.24 -18.74
C GLY A 51 3.93 -1.12 -18.04
N HIS A 52 4.61 -1.24 -16.90
CA HIS A 52 4.64 -2.50 -16.16
C HIS A 52 3.31 -2.72 -15.43
N VAL A 53 2.70 -3.88 -15.69
CA VAL A 53 1.50 -4.35 -15.00
C VAL A 53 1.93 -5.19 -13.80
N ARG A 54 1.29 -4.97 -12.64
CA ARG A 54 1.51 -5.79 -11.46
C ARG A 54 0.21 -6.11 -10.73
N THR A 55 0.25 -7.16 -9.95
CA THR A 55 -0.79 -7.53 -8.99
C THR A 55 -0.32 -7.17 -7.59
N VAL A 56 -1.21 -6.60 -6.79
CA VAL A 56 -0.93 -6.20 -5.41
C VAL A 56 -1.88 -6.92 -4.48
N PRO A 57 -1.40 -7.77 -3.56
CA PRO A 57 -2.24 -8.40 -2.56
C PRO A 57 -2.86 -7.35 -1.62
N VAL A 58 -4.12 -7.55 -1.26
CA VAL A 58 -4.88 -6.67 -0.37
C VAL A 58 -5.08 -7.37 0.96
N PRO A 59 -4.45 -6.89 2.05
CA PRO A 59 -4.67 -7.45 3.38
C PRO A 59 -6.14 -7.39 3.78
N SER A 60 -6.62 -8.37 4.55
CA SER A 60 -8.03 -8.48 4.94
C SER A 60 -8.56 -7.23 5.63
N TRP A 61 -7.75 -6.58 6.48
CA TRP A 61 -8.14 -5.35 7.14
C TRP A 61 -8.31 -4.17 6.15
N VAL A 62 -7.48 -4.11 5.08
CA VAL A 62 -7.61 -3.09 4.02
C VAL A 62 -8.88 -3.35 3.23
N LYS A 63 -9.15 -4.63 2.89
CA LYS A 63 -10.35 -5.02 2.16
C LYS A 63 -11.61 -4.65 2.94
N LEU A 64 -11.64 -4.91 4.24
CA LEU A 64 -12.76 -4.54 5.10
C LEU A 64 -13.06 -3.04 5.06
N VAL A 65 -12.02 -2.20 5.23
CA VAL A 65 -12.16 -0.74 5.19
C VAL A 65 -12.62 -0.26 3.81
N LEU A 66 -12.11 -0.89 2.76
CA LEU A 66 -12.49 -0.58 1.38
C LEU A 66 -13.96 -0.92 1.11
N ASP A 67 -14.44 -2.07 1.57
CA ASP A 67 -15.83 -2.50 1.43
C ASP A 67 -16.78 -1.57 2.18
N GLN A 68 -16.42 -1.15 3.38
CA GLN A 68 -17.18 -0.16 4.12
C GLN A 68 -17.34 1.17 3.34
N TRP A 69 -16.26 1.62 2.69
CA TRP A 69 -16.32 2.79 1.83
C TRP A 69 -17.21 2.55 0.60
N LEU A 70 -17.02 1.46 -0.13
CA LEU A 70 -17.80 1.15 -1.33
C LEU A 70 -19.29 1.07 -1.02
N THR A 71 -19.66 0.38 0.05
CA THR A 71 -21.05 0.28 0.53
C THR A 71 -21.62 1.65 0.89
N ALA A 72 -20.90 2.44 1.70
CA ALA A 72 -21.37 3.77 2.13
C ALA A 72 -21.49 4.77 0.98
N ALA A 73 -20.72 4.57 -0.08
CA ALA A 73 -20.71 5.39 -1.28
C ALA A 73 -21.68 4.92 -2.37
N GLY A 74 -22.29 3.72 -2.23
CA GLY A 74 -23.10 3.09 -3.25
C GLY A 74 -22.33 2.83 -4.54
N ILE A 75 -21.05 2.45 -4.45
CA ILE A 75 -20.17 2.19 -5.60
C ILE A 75 -20.09 0.70 -5.83
N GLU A 76 -20.77 0.21 -6.87
CA GLU A 76 -20.75 -1.19 -7.27
C GLU A 76 -19.85 -1.44 -8.49
N GLU A 77 -19.61 -0.39 -9.30
CA GLU A 77 -18.79 -0.45 -10.51
C GLU A 77 -18.00 0.83 -10.79
N GLY A 78 -17.02 0.73 -11.67
CA GLY A 78 -16.19 1.86 -12.12
C GLY A 78 -15.21 2.33 -11.07
N VAL A 79 -14.92 3.65 -11.05
CA VAL A 79 -13.86 4.21 -10.21
C VAL A 79 -14.22 4.17 -8.73
N VAL A 80 -13.31 3.61 -7.93
CA VAL A 80 -13.46 3.42 -6.48
C VAL A 80 -13.51 4.76 -5.73
N PHE A 81 -12.67 5.72 -6.08
CA PHE A 81 -12.58 6.99 -5.35
C PHE A 81 -13.18 8.14 -6.13
N ARG A 82 -14.34 8.59 -5.67
CA ARG A 82 -15.07 9.74 -6.21
C ARG A 82 -15.08 10.89 -5.21
N ARG A 83 -15.48 12.08 -5.67
CA ARG A 83 -15.61 13.24 -4.79
C ARG A 83 -16.80 13.05 -3.85
N VAL A 84 -16.70 13.64 -2.67
CA VAL A 84 -17.78 13.69 -1.68
C VAL A 84 -18.03 15.14 -1.31
N SER A 85 -19.29 15.56 -1.35
CA SER A 85 -19.71 16.90 -0.93
C SER A 85 -19.65 17.05 0.61
N ARG A 86 -19.80 18.25 1.11
CA ARG A 86 -19.89 18.50 2.56
C ARG A 86 -21.11 17.82 3.19
N THR A 87 -22.17 17.60 2.42
CA THR A 87 -23.39 16.90 2.83
C THR A 87 -23.29 15.39 2.75
N GLY A 88 -22.17 14.84 2.24
CA GLY A 88 -21.95 13.41 2.13
C GLY A 88 -22.31 12.78 0.79
N THR A 89 -22.80 13.58 -0.17
CA THR A 89 -23.14 13.09 -1.51
C THR A 89 -21.89 12.76 -2.30
N VAL A 90 -21.83 11.55 -2.84
CA VAL A 90 -20.77 11.08 -3.76
C VAL A 90 -21.06 11.58 -5.17
N TRP A 91 -20.07 12.17 -5.84
CA TRP A 91 -20.24 12.73 -7.17
C TRP A 91 -18.96 12.77 -8.00
N GLY A 92 -19.10 13.00 -9.30
CA GLY A 92 -17.99 13.17 -10.23
C GLY A 92 -17.30 11.85 -10.63
N PRO A 93 -16.47 11.89 -11.67
CA PRO A 93 -15.89 10.68 -12.27
C PRO A 93 -14.77 10.08 -11.41
N LYS A 94 -13.94 10.93 -10.79
CA LYS A 94 -12.82 10.50 -9.92
C LYS A 94 -12.25 11.65 -9.09
N ILE A 95 -11.44 11.32 -8.10
CA ILE A 95 -10.65 12.29 -7.34
C ILE A 95 -9.34 12.63 -8.08
N SER A 96 -8.73 13.76 -7.72
CA SER A 96 -7.41 14.14 -8.23
C SER A 96 -6.28 13.67 -7.30
N GLU A 97 -5.07 13.51 -7.84
CA GLU A 97 -3.88 13.24 -7.03
C GLU A 97 -3.58 14.36 -6.01
N LYS A 98 -3.99 15.60 -6.32
CA LYS A 98 -3.89 16.73 -5.39
C LYS A 98 -4.77 16.54 -4.16
N LEU A 99 -5.98 15.99 -4.34
CA LEU A 99 -6.86 15.67 -3.21
C LEU A 99 -6.25 14.58 -2.33
N VAL A 100 -5.68 13.53 -2.92
CA VAL A 100 -4.98 12.47 -2.17
C VAL A 100 -3.84 13.06 -1.33
N TRP A 101 -3.03 13.93 -1.92
CA TRP A 101 -1.96 14.62 -1.22
C TRP A 101 -2.48 15.47 -0.05
N TRP A 102 -3.54 16.22 -0.30
CA TRP A 102 -4.17 17.06 0.73
C TRP A 102 -4.71 16.21 1.90
N VAL A 103 -5.43 15.13 1.61
CA VAL A 103 -5.96 14.22 2.65
C VAL A 103 -4.84 13.64 3.51
N VAL A 104 -3.77 13.15 2.92
CA VAL A 104 -2.61 12.62 3.67
C VAL A 104 -2.04 13.68 4.61
N ARG A 105 -1.86 14.91 4.12
CA ARG A 105 -1.33 16.05 4.90
C ARG A 105 -2.24 16.42 6.06
N GLU A 106 -3.54 16.55 5.82
CA GLU A 106 -4.52 16.92 6.84
C GLU A 106 -4.64 15.84 7.93
N ARG A 107 -4.65 14.57 7.55
CA ARG A 107 -4.71 13.47 8.50
C ARG A 107 -3.41 13.31 9.29
N ALA A 108 -2.27 13.52 8.66
CA ALA A 108 -0.98 13.56 9.34
C ALA A 108 -0.92 14.67 10.39
N LYS A 109 -1.33 15.90 9.99
CA LYS A 109 -1.40 17.04 10.91
C LYS A 109 -2.32 16.77 12.11
N ALA A 110 -3.49 16.17 11.88
CA ALA A 110 -4.42 15.80 12.94
C ALA A 110 -3.84 14.73 13.90
N ALA A 111 -2.89 13.93 13.42
CA ALA A 111 -2.16 12.94 14.21
C ALA A 111 -0.84 13.48 14.82
N GLY A 112 -0.58 14.80 14.73
CA GLY A 112 0.63 15.42 15.26
C GLY A 112 1.89 15.18 14.41
N ILE A 113 1.74 14.78 13.13
CA ILE A 113 2.85 14.53 12.21
C ILE A 113 2.99 15.70 11.25
N ASP A 114 4.02 16.52 11.42
CA ASP A 114 4.21 17.76 10.66
C ASP A 114 4.47 17.57 9.17
N LYS A 115 5.25 16.55 8.81
CA LYS A 115 5.70 16.32 7.44
C LYS A 115 5.46 14.87 7.03
N LEU A 116 4.36 14.63 6.32
CA LEU A 116 4.06 13.33 5.72
C LEU A 116 3.50 13.53 4.31
N ALA A 117 4.05 12.81 3.36
CA ALA A 117 3.56 12.79 1.98
C ALA A 117 3.07 11.38 1.60
N PRO A 118 2.22 11.22 0.57
CA PRO A 118 1.76 9.90 0.13
C PRO A 118 2.89 8.92 -0.19
N HIS A 119 4.03 9.41 -0.67
CA HIS A 119 5.20 8.58 -0.94
C HIS A 119 5.85 8.01 0.33
N ASP A 120 5.74 8.72 1.45
CA ASP A 120 6.24 8.24 2.74
C ASP A 120 5.39 7.10 3.29
N LEU A 121 4.07 7.11 3.06
CA LEU A 121 3.20 5.97 3.39
C LEU A 121 3.61 4.70 2.63
N ARG A 122 3.92 4.83 1.36
CA ARG A 122 4.41 3.72 0.55
C ARG A 122 5.78 3.22 1.04
N ARG A 123 6.68 4.14 1.44
CA ARG A 123 7.96 3.77 2.07
C ARG A 123 7.75 3.07 3.41
N THR A 124 6.77 3.53 4.19
CA THR A 124 6.40 2.91 5.46
C THR A 124 5.85 1.50 5.24
N CYS A 125 4.98 1.29 4.24
CA CYS A 125 4.52 -0.04 3.83
C CYS A 125 5.71 -0.99 3.61
N ALA A 126 6.67 -0.59 2.78
CA ALA A 126 7.86 -1.39 2.50
C ALA A 126 8.65 -1.74 3.77
N ARG A 127 8.87 -0.74 4.63
CA ARG A 127 9.61 -0.94 5.89
C ARG A 127 8.89 -1.88 6.85
N LEU A 128 7.58 -1.78 6.95
CA LEU A 128 6.76 -2.68 7.78
C LEU A 128 6.80 -4.11 7.23
N CYS A 129 6.68 -4.30 5.91
CA CYS A 129 6.82 -5.61 5.29
C CYS A 129 8.21 -6.22 5.57
N HIS A 130 9.28 -5.43 5.42
CA HIS A 130 10.64 -5.89 5.70
C HIS A 130 10.85 -6.21 7.18
N ALA A 131 10.34 -5.37 8.08
CA ALA A 131 10.43 -5.60 9.53
C ALA A 131 9.66 -6.86 9.98
N ALA A 132 8.61 -7.22 9.25
CA ALA A 132 7.84 -8.46 9.45
C ALA A 132 8.51 -9.70 8.84
N GLY A 133 9.74 -9.60 8.31
CA GLY A 133 10.48 -10.71 7.72
C GLY A 133 10.18 -10.94 6.22
N GLY A 134 9.50 -10.01 5.56
CA GLY A 134 9.24 -10.12 4.12
C GLY A 134 10.53 -10.06 3.30
N GLU A 135 10.62 -10.96 2.31
CA GLU A 135 11.74 -11.04 1.38
C GLU A 135 11.81 -9.81 0.46
N LEU A 136 13.01 -9.41 0.09
CA LEU A 136 13.23 -8.20 -0.72
C LEU A 136 12.57 -8.29 -2.10
N GLU A 137 12.59 -9.46 -2.73
CA GLU A 137 11.94 -9.72 -4.00
C GLU A 137 10.42 -9.59 -3.91
N GLN A 138 9.82 -10.08 -2.81
CA GLN A 138 8.38 -9.95 -2.58
C GLN A 138 7.99 -8.47 -2.36
N ILE A 139 8.80 -7.71 -1.66
CA ILE A 139 8.62 -6.27 -1.49
C ILE A 139 8.83 -5.53 -2.81
N GLN A 140 9.78 -5.96 -3.63
CA GLN A 140 10.00 -5.44 -4.98
C GLN A 140 8.76 -5.62 -5.85
N PHE A 141 8.17 -6.83 -5.88
CA PHE A 141 6.94 -7.12 -6.62
C PHE A 141 5.76 -6.29 -6.11
N LEU A 142 5.57 -6.24 -4.79
CA LEU A 142 4.53 -5.43 -4.16
C LEU A 142 4.60 -3.97 -4.62
N LEU A 143 5.79 -3.40 -4.62
CA LEU A 143 6.01 -2.01 -4.98
C LEU A 143 6.13 -1.79 -6.50
N GLY A 144 6.40 -2.83 -7.29
CA GLY A 144 6.70 -2.70 -8.72
C GLY A 144 7.95 -1.85 -8.96
N HIS A 145 9.03 -2.14 -8.25
CA HIS A 145 10.35 -1.61 -8.53
C HIS A 145 11.02 -2.44 -9.62
N ARG A 146 11.80 -1.79 -10.49
CA ARG A 146 12.48 -2.47 -11.61
C ARG A 146 13.61 -3.40 -11.17
N SER A 147 14.23 -3.10 -10.02
CA SER A 147 15.33 -3.89 -9.48
C SER A 147 15.25 -4.02 -7.97
N VAL A 148 15.84 -5.07 -7.43
CA VAL A 148 16.02 -5.30 -5.98
C VAL A 148 16.84 -4.18 -5.38
N GLU A 149 17.90 -3.70 -6.04
CA GLU A 149 18.73 -2.57 -5.61
C GLU A 149 17.91 -1.31 -5.31
N THR A 150 16.86 -1.05 -6.11
CA THR A 150 15.93 0.06 -5.85
C THR A 150 15.18 -0.18 -4.55
N THR A 151 14.79 -1.41 -4.26
CA THR A 151 14.10 -1.79 -3.01
C THR A 151 15.05 -1.71 -1.82
N GLU A 152 16.27 -2.21 -1.93
CA GLU A 152 17.31 -2.11 -0.89
C GLU A 152 17.61 -0.66 -0.52
N ARG A 153 17.84 0.19 -1.52
CA ARG A 153 18.05 1.64 -1.32
C ARG A 153 16.84 2.30 -0.66
N TYR A 154 15.65 1.90 -1.05
CA TYR A 154 14.40 2.42 -0.51
C TYR A 154 14.19 2.06 0.96
N LEU A 155 14.59 0.84 1.34
CA LEU A 155 14.56 0.34 2.71
C LEU A 155 15.72 0.83 3.56
N GLY A 156 16.83 1.24 2.93
CA GLY A 156 18.08 1.58 3.60
C GLY A 156 18.79 0.34 4.15
N CYS A 157 18.66 -0.80 3.43
CA CYS A 157 19.33 -2.05 3.80
C CYS A 157 20.84 -1.87 3.84
N ARG A 158 21.45 -2.41 4.89
CA ARG A 158 22.90 -2.49 5.06
C ARG A 158 23.27 -3.87 5.59
N GLN A 159 24.41 -4.37 5.17
CA GLN A 159 24.96 -5.61 5.71
C GLN A 159 25.18 -5.47 7.22
N ARG A 160 24.69 -6.44 7.98
CA ARG A 160 24.85 -6.51 9.45
C ARG A 160 25.87 -7.60 9.75
N LEU A 161 27.13 -7.23 9.98
CA LEU A 161 28.19 -8.19 10.26
C LEU A 161 28.03 -8.88 11.62
N ALA A 162 27.45 -8.20 12.61
CA ALA A 162 27.19 -8.76 13.94
C ALA A 162 26.06 -9.84 13.97
N CYS A 163 25.28 -9.95 12.91
CA CYS A 163 24.22 -10.95 12.73
C CYS A 163 24.21 -11.35 11.26
N ALA A 164 25.33 -11.90 10.80
CA ALA A 164 25.47 -12.29 9.40
C ALA A 164 24.52 -13.46 9.06
N VAL A 165 23.91 -13.40 7.89
CA VAL A 165 22.92 -14.43 7.45
C VAL A 165 23.53 -15.81 7.28
N ASN A 166 24.86 -15.88 7.12
CA ASN A 166 25.62 -17.11 7.01
C ASN A 166 26.06 -17.71 8.35
N ASP A 167 25.82 -17.04 9.49
CA ASP A 167 26.18 -17.56 10.82
C ASP A 167 25.35 -18.76 11.25
N LYS A 168 24.20 -19.00 10.60
CA LYS A 168 23.21 -20.01 10.97
C LYS A 168 22.65 -20.75 9.75
N ILE A 169 23.54 -21.24 8.88
CA ILE A 169 23.13 -21.95 7.66
C ILE A 169 22.89 -23.44 7.88
N GLY A 170 23.15 -23.97 9.10
CA GLY A 170 22.83 -25.33 9.51
C GLY A 170 23.87 -26.37 9.08
N ILE A 171 25.06 -25.95 8.70
CA ILE A 171 26.19 -26.85 8.35
C ILE A 171 27.37 -26.69 9.30
N GLU A 172 27.17 -25.96 10.40
CA GLU A 172 28.18 -25.71 11.41
C GLU A 172 28.58 -27.03 12.09
N PRO A 173 29.89 -27.27 12.32
CA PRO A 173 30.32 -28.44 13.04
C PRO A 173 29.73 -28.45 14.45
N THR A 174 29.21 -29.61 14.89
CA THR A 174 28.72 -29.75 16.24
C THR A 174 29.91 -29.59 17.22
N PRO A 175 29.87 -28.68 18.20
CA PRO A 175 30.95 -28.54 19.18
C PRO A 175 31.14 -29.92 19.91
N GLY A 176 32.29 -30.53 19.70
CA GLY A 176 32.65 -31.81 20.38
C GLY A 176 32.43 -33.08 19.57
N ALA A 177 32.18 -33.04 18.26
CA ALA A 177 32.35 -34.21 17.41
C ALA A 177 33.84 -34.47 17.18
N PRO A 178 34.35 -35.72 17.47
CA PRO A 178 35.76 -36.08 17.34
C PRO A 178 36.25 -36.06 15.87
#